data_7e501122d579924ec337b6431188e9c1
#
_entry.id   7e501122d579924ec337b6431188e9c1
#
_cell.length_a   1.000
_cell.length_b   1.000
_cell.length_c   1.000
_cell.angle_alpha   90.00
_cell.angle_beta   90.00
_cell.angle_gamma   90.00
#
_symmetry.space_group_name_H-M   'P 1'
#
loop_
_entity.id
_entity.type
_entity.pdbx_description
1 polymer ?
#
loop_
_entity_poly.entity_id
_entity_poly.type
_entity_poly.pdbx_seq_one_letter_code
_entity_poly.pdbx_strand_id
1 'polypeptide(L)'
;MKIRLLFVLFLASALSAGAQGFMMPTVTGPSKAEKFSFADDESTQMEQLRGNSMLQWFRQNRQAMAALDALDHRPIYHFTSPEKQLNDPNGLCFWNGRWHLFYQAYPTADPRVHWGHAVSDDMYNWKDLPLALYPDEERSCFSGATTVADGRVVAVYNGMGVGNMFATASDPLLLNWDKVGYIAPSIANDGLSYSLFDPCVWKSGDFYYALSGGAIPTGPAGTRLCNGYLFRSRDLKTWEYVHPFIQDDWFSAVGDDGGCPYFLPIGKDGKYMLLHFSHRRGAKYLIGNYDTREQVFHVTGGAQINEGPARPGGTHAPSAFPLPDGSGEVVALYNVKPLEIIPGTNVECFTLPQVLTLEGQDNLLIRPFDGYQTFRKGKKTLSDIVVPANKEVQLKGISGDAMELDLQFDADTPNFEIKVLADPKQREYTALTFYRDAGMVSQRGGNSWRMILDHTHGSLSEQFVPRTPEIADFACGKDEPLKVKIFIDKSIVEVFVNDKAWVMLRTYPILKESTGVFVKAFGNGTVVRSAEAWQMGGIDYSFQ
;
A
#
# COMPACT_ATOMS: atom_id res chain seq x y z
N MET A 1 -60.94 11.11 3.31
CA MET A 1 -60.05 11.16 4.48
C MET A 1 -59.40 9.78 4.66
N LYS A 2 -58.45 9.39 3.82
CA LYS A 2 -57.61 8.14 3.92
C LYS A 2 -56.52 8.12 2.83
N ILE A 3 -55.70 9.18 2.73
CA ILE A 3 -54.49 9.20 1.93
C ILE A 3 -53.50 10.16 2.60
N ARG A 4 -52.98 9.82 3.77
CA ARG A 4 -51.88 10.56 4.41
C ARG A 4 -51.04 9.71 5.38
N LEU A 5 -51.00 8.40 5.20
CA LEU A 5 -50.20 7.54 6.11
C LEU A 5 -49.22 6.60 5.42
N LEU A 6 -48.93 6.80 4.14
CA LEU A 6 -47.98 5.93 3.42
C LEU A 6 -46.68 6.63 2.98
N PHE A 7 -46.46 7.90 3.36
CA PHE A 7 -45.25 8.64 2.93
C PHE A 7 -44.19 8.85 4.02
N VAL A 8 -44.43 8.33 5.23
CA VAL A 8 -43.49 8.52 6.37
C VAL A 8 -42.61 7.28 6.61
N LEU A 9 -42.93 6.14 6.02
CA LEU A 9 -42.13 4.91 6.20
C LEU A 9 -41.01 4.68 5.16
N PHE A 10 -40.93 5.50 4.12
CA PHE A 10 -39.86 5.41 3.11
C PHE A 10 -38.72 6.41 3.31
N LEU A 11 -38.83 7.37 4.22
CA LEU A 11 -37.77 8.33 4.54
C LEU A 11 -36.85 7.87 5.69
N ALA A 12 -37.24 6.84 6.43
CA ALA A 12 -36.43 6.32 7.54
C ALA A 12 -35.41 5.23 7.10
N SER A 13 -35.52 4.68 5.87
CA SER A 13 -34.59 3.67 5.35
C SER A 13 -33.50 4.25 4.45
N ALA A 14 -33.58 5.53 4.08
CA ALA A 14 -32.58 6.18 3.23
C ALA A 14 -31.51 6.98 4.01
N LEU A 15 -31.62 7.08 5.33
CA LEU A 15 -30.68 7.81 6.20
C LEU A 15 -29.74 6.88 7.00
N SER A 16 -29.80 5.56 6.81
CA SER A 16 -28.92 4.60 7.49
C SER A 16 -27.82 4.01 6.60
N ALA A 17 -27.69 4.44 5.35
CA ALA A 17 -26.63 3.97 4.43
C ALA A 17 -25.33 4.79 4.51
N GLY A 18 -25.22 5.74 5.43
CA GLY A 18 -24.12 6.71 5.48
C GLY A 18 -23.15 6.58 6.65
N ALA A 19 -23.20 5.52 7.44
CA ALA A 19 -22.19 5.23 8.45
C ALA A 19 -22.30 3.75 8.84
N GLN A 20 -21.87 2.84 7.99
CA GLN A 20 -21.39 1.57 8.50
C GLN A 20 -20.06 1.87 9.19
N GLY A 21 -20.12 2.37 10.43
CA GLY A 21 -19.02 2.27 11.34
C GLY A 21 -18.62 0.81 11.38
N PHE A 22 -17.32 0.54 11.26
CA PHE A 22 -16.73 -0.78 11.38
C PHE A 22 -17.33 -1.45 12.63
N MET A 23 -18.25 -2.37 12.42
CA MET A 23 -18.89 -3.08 13.54
C MET A 23 -17.85 -4.04 14.13
N MET A 24 -17.37 -3.69 15.31
CA MET A 24 -16.44 -4.51 16.07
C MET A 24 -16.99 -5.92 16.24
N PRO A 25 -16.28 -6.99 15.84
CA PRO A 25 -16.74 -8.33 16.09
C PRO A 25 -17.00 -8.56 17.58
N THR A 26 -18.17 -9.10 17.90
CA THR A 26 -18.54 -9.45 19.29
C THR A 26 -18.05 -10.85 19.68
N VAL A 27 -17.56 -11.63 18.72
CA VAL A 27 -17.05 -12.99 18.92
C VAL A 27 -15.75 -12.93 19.70
N THR A 28 -15.63 -13.76 20.73
CA THR A 28 -14.44 -13.91 21.58
C THR A 28 -14.01 -15.37 21.65
N GLY A 29 -12.80 -15.63 22.15
CA GLY A 29 -12.23 -16.96 22.29
C GLY A 29 -11.52 -17.47 21.02
N PRO A 30 -11.06 -18.72 21.00
CA PRO A 30 -10.28 -19.25 19.89
C PRO A 30 -11.01 -19.17 18.55
N SER A 31 -10.26 -18.89 17.49
CA SER A 31 -10.79 -18.82 16.13
C SER A 31 -11.40 -20.16 15.70
N LYS A 32 -12.46 -20.08 14.89
CA LYS A 32 -13.11 -21.22 14.26
C LYS A 32 -12.46 -21.60 12.92
N ALA A 33 -11.57 -20.76 12.38
CA ALA A 33 -10.80 -21.11 11.19
C ALA A 33 -9.86 -22.29 11.50
N GLU A 34 -9.68 -23.17 10.52
CA GLU A 34 -8.83 -24.35 10.68
C GLU A 34 -7.38 -23.92 10.88
N LYS A 35 -6.75 -24.42 11.94
CA LYS A 35 -5.32 -24.29 12.20
C LYS A 35 -4.61 -25.57 11.79
N PHE A 36 -3.43 -25.42 11.20
CA PHE A 36 -2.61 -26.55 10.78
C PHE A 36 -1.38 -26.64 11.67
N SER A 37 -0.97 -27.88 11.98
CA SER A 37 0.33 -28.17 12.59
C SER A 37 1.28 -28.68 11.52
N PHE A 38 2.42 -28.05 11.39
CA PHE A 38 3.46 -28.39 10.41
C PHE A 38 4.73 -28.83 11.14
N ALA A 39 5.51 -29.72 10.50
CA ALA A 39 6.86 -29.99 10.95
C ALA A 39 7.76 -28.74 10.73
N ASP A 40 8.87 -28.66 11.47
CA ASP A 40 9.75 -27.49 11.42
C ASP A 40 10.80 -27.56 10.30
N ASP A 41 10.85 -28.63 9.51
CA ASP A 41 11.72 -28.73 8.33
C ASP A 41 10.98 -28.41 7.02
N GLU A 42 11.68 -27.73 6.12
CA GLU A 42 11.10 -27.20 4.88
C GLU A 42 10.54 -28.30 3.97
N SER A 43 11.24 -29.43 3.85
CA SER A 43 10.83 -30.52 2.94
C SER A 43 9.50 -31.12 3.38
N THR A 44 9.33 -31.36 4.67
CA THR A 44 8.09 -31.87 5.24
C THR A 44 6.97 -30.84 5.18
N GLN A 45 7.27 -29.55 5.42
CA GLN A 45 6.30 -28.48 5.26
C GLN A 45 5.79 -28.40 3.82
N MET A 46 6.67 -28.44 2.82
CA MET A 46 6.30 -28.43 1.41
C MET A 46 5.45 -29.64 1.01
N GLU A 47 5.73 -30.83 1.55
CA GLU A 47 4.91 -32.02 1.32
C GLU A 47 3.50 -31.86 1.91
N GLN A 48 3.41 -31.38 3.15
CA GLN A 48 2.12 -31.12 3.83
C GLN A 48 1.29 -30.06 3.09
N LEU A 49 1.91 -29.04 2.52
CA LEU A 49 1.23 -27.99 1.75
C LEU A 49 0.59 -28.54 0.45
N ARG A 50 1.18 -29.54 -0.20
CA ARG A 50 0.64 -30.13 -1.45
C ARG A 50 -0.78 -30.71 -1.25
N GLY A 51 -1.05 -31.31 -0.11
CA GLY A 51 -2.35 -31.90 0.24
C GLY A 51 -3.25 -31.00 1.09
N ASN A 52 -2.84 -29.77 1.35
CA ASN A 52 -3.52 -28.90 2.29
C ASN A 52 -4.91 -28.45 1.78
N SER A 53 -5.94 -28.68 2.58
CA SER A 53 -7.33 -28.38 2.23
C SER A 53 -7.61 -26.89 2.09
N MET A 54 -6.97 -26.04 2.90
CA MET A 54 -7.11 -24.59 2.82
C MET A 54 -6.53 -24.06 1.49
N LEU A 55 -5.35 -24.55 1.06
CA LEU A 55 -4.76 -24.15 -0.22
C LEU A 55 -5.58 -24.64 -1.42
N GLN A 56 -6.20 -25.82 -1.33
CA GLN A 56 -7.14 -26.30 -2.35
C GLN A 56 -8.37 -25.39 -2.43
N TRP A 57 -8.91 -24.99 -1.28
CA TRP A 57 -9.99 -24.01 -1.17
C TRP A 57 -9.60 -22.66 -1.78
N PHE A 58 -8.43 -22.11 -1.44
CA PHE A 58 -7.94 -20.86 -1.99
C PHE A 58 -7.85 -20.90 -3.52
N ARG A 59 -7.30 -21.98 -4.08
CA ARG A 59 -7.21 -22.18 -5.53
C ARG A 59 -8.58 -22.18 -6.19
N GLN A 60 -9.52 -22.98 -5.66
CA GLN A 60 -10.89 -23.04 -6.17
C GLN A 60 -11.59 -21.68 -6.11
N ASN A 61 -11.40 -20.98 -5.01
CA ASN A 61 -12.02 -19.67 -4.79
C ASN A 61 -11.46 -18.59 -5.74
N ARG A 62 -10.14 -18.56 -5.97
CA ARG A 62 -9.52 -17.68 -6.97
C ARG A 62 -10.08 -17.93 -8.38
N GLN A 63 -10.23 -19.21 -8.75
CA GLN A 63 -10.82 -19.57 -10.05
C GLN A 63 -12.29 -19.14 -10.16
N ALA A 64 -13.08 -19.37 -9.11
CA ALA A 64 -14.47 -18.94 -9.07
C ALA A 64 -14.63 -17.42 -9.14
N MET A 65 -13.82 -16.67 -8.40
CA MET A 65 -13.83 -15.21 -8.42
C MET A 65 -13.42 -14.64 -9.79
N ALA A 66 -12.40 -15.21 -10.42
CA ALA A 66 -11.99 -14.79 -11.77
C ALA A 66 -13.09 -15.03 -12.83
N ALA A 67 -13.90 -16.09 -12.66
CA ALA A 67 -15.02 -16.36 -13.56
C ALA A 67 -16.24 -15.45 -13.31
N LEU A 68 -16.38 -14.87 -12.12
CA LEU A 68 -17.50 -13.98 -11.74
C LEU A 68 -17.25 -12.53 -12.08
N ASP A 69 -16.04 -12.13 -12.41
CA ASP A 69 -15.71 -10.73 -12.74
C ASP A 69 -16.19 -10.38 -14.15
N ALA A 70 -17.51 -10.24 -14.29
CA ALA A 70 -18.17 -9.98 -15.56
C ALA A 70 -17.73 -8.67 -16.26
N LEU A 71 -17.12 -7.75 -15.51
CA LEU A 71 -16.58 -6.48 -16.01
C LEU A 71 -15.05 -6.51 -16.13
N ASP A 72 -14.43 -7.64 -15.78
CA ASP A 72 -12.99 -7.86 -15.89
C ASP A 72 -12.13 -6.76 -15.23
N HIS A 73 -12.60 -6.26 -14.06
CA HIS A 73 -11.90 -5.22 -13.29
C HIS A 73 -10.92 -5.77 -12.24
N ARG A 74 -10.84 -7.11 -12.11
CA ARG A 74 -9.95 -7.75 -11.15
C ARG A 74 -8.51 -7.66 -11.63
N PRO A 75 -7.60 -7.10 -10.80
CA PRO A 75 -6.18 -7.09 -11.11
C PRO A 75 -5.63 -8.50 -11.33
N ILE A 76 -4.74 -8.67 -12.30
CA ILE A 76 -4.16 -9.97 -12.64
C ILE A 76 -2.70 -10.11 -12.20
N TYR A 77 -1.95 -9.01 -12.09
CA TYR A 77 -0.55 -9.01 -11.66
C TYR A 77 -0.26 -8.16 -10.40
N HIS A 78 -1.28 -7.55 -9.81
CA HIS A 78 -1.25 -7.06 -8.44
C HIS A 78 -1.76 -8.14 -7.50
N PHE A 79 -1.15 -8.25 -6.32
CA PHE A 79 -1.58 -9.25 -5.34
C PHE A 79 -3.02 -9.00 -4.88
N THR A 80 -3.83 -10.04 -4.93
CA THR A 80 -5.21 -10.06 -4.40
C THR A 80 -5.38 -11.18 -3.40
N SER A 81 -6.38 -11.09 -2.52
CA SER A 81 -6.70 -12.20 -1.59
C SER A 81 -7.16 -13.46 -2.33
N PRO A 82 -6.84 -14.66 -1.81
CA PRO A 82 -7.47 -15.91 -2.25
C PRO A 82 -8.95 -16.00 -1.83
N GLU A 83 -9.37 -15.18 -0.89
CA GLU A 83 -10.76 -15.02 -0.48
C GLU A 83 -11.31 -13.68 -0.99
N LYS A 84 -12.56 -13.38 -0.69
CA LYS A 84 -13.24 -12.22 -1.26
C LYS A 84 -12.67 -10.87 -0.80
N GLN A 85 -12.12 -10.82 0.42
CA GLN A 85 -11.70 -9.58 1.07
C GLN A 85 -10.29 -9.72 1.66
N LEU A 86 -9.50 -8.68 1.51
CA LEU A 86 -8.27 -8.44 2.27
C LEU A 86 -8.30 -7.00 2.79
N ASN A 87 -7.39 -6.66 3.70
CA ASN A 87 -7.14 -5.29 4.12
C ASN A 87 -5.62 -5.10 4.25
N ASP A 88 -5.15 -4.37 5.22
CA ASP A 88 -3.77 -3.92 5.34
C ASP A 88 -2.74 -5.03 5.11
N PRO A 89 -1.70 -4.80 4.29
CA PRO A 89 -0.53 -5.65 4.29
C PRO A 89 0.19 -5.50 5.63
N ASN A 90 0.65 -6.62 6.16
CA ASN A 90 1.28 -6.69 7.47
C ASN A 90 2.63 -7.38 7.34
N GLY A 91 3.57 -6.98 8.15
CA GLY A 91 4.75 -7.76 8.46
C GLY A 91 5.54 -8.33 7.29
N LEU A 92 5.64 -7.58 6.17
CA LEU A 92 6.54 -7.97 5.08
C LEU A 92 7.92 -8.27 5.65
N CYS A 93 8.52 -9.42 5.30
CA CYS A 93 9.87 -9.75 5.73
C CYS A 93 10.58 -10.69 4.73
N PHE A 94 11.91 -10.73 4.83
CA PHE A 94 12.74 -11.69 4.11
C PHE A 94 13.26 -12.72 5.11
N TRP A 95 12.87 -13.98 4.91
CA TRP A 95 13.23 -15.09 5.80
C TRP A 95 13.55 -16.34 4.99
N ASN A 96 14.59 -17.06 5.38
CA ASN A 96 15.03 -18.31 4.74
C ASN A 96 15.13 -18.24 3.19
N GLY A 97 15.62 -17.08 2.68
CA GLY A 97 15.81 -16.85 1.25
C GLY A 97 14.55 -16.45 0.48
N ARG A 98 13.43 -16.18 1.14
CA ARG A 98 12.14 -15.83 0.51
C ARG A 98 11.50 -14.62 1.15
N TRP A 99 10.68 -13.93 0.38
CA TRP A 99 9.79 -12.88 0.85
C TRP A 99 8.51 -13.47 1.42
N HIS A 100 8.14 -13.06 2.60
CA HIS A 100 6.88 -13.40 3.26
C HIS A 100 6.03 -12.15 3.40
N LEU A 101 4.80 -12.22 2.94
CA LEU A 101 3.79 -11.18 3.03
C LEU A 101 2.64 -11.68 3.89
N PHE A 102 2.34 -10.94 4.95
CA PHE A 102 1.13 -11.15 5.73
C PHE A 102 0.13 -10.04 5.43
N TYR A 103 -1.12 -10.28 5.72
CA TYR A 103 -2.19 -9.31 5.47
C TYR A 103 -3.41 -9.59 6.33
N GLN A 104 -4.23 -8.59 6.58
CA GLN A 104 -5.52 -8.79 7.21
C GLN A 104 -6.42 -9.61 6.28
N ALA A 105 -6.75 -10.82 6.70
CA ALA A 105 -7.60 -11.77 6.00
C ALA A 105 -8.92 -11.96 6.73
N TYR A 106 -9.97 -12.28 5.97
CA TYR A 106 -11.34 -12.48 6.49
C TYR A 106 -11.83 -13.85 6.04
N PRO A 107 -11.43 -14.93 6.75
CA PRO A 107 -11.80 -16.29 6.35
C PRO A 107 -13.30 -16.52 6.48
N THR A 108 -13.86 -17.30 5.55
CA THR A 108 -15.31 -17.59 5.54
C THR A 108 -15.77 -18.33 6.81
N ALA A 109 -14.89 -19.13 7.40
CA ALA A 109 -15.20 -19.91 8.60
C ALA A 109 -15.27 -19.06 9.89
N ASP A 110 -14.59 -17.90 9.91
CA ASP A 110 -14.56 -16.98 11.05
C ASP A 110 -14.44 -15.53 10.52
N PRO A 111 -15.46 -14.67 10.70
CA PRO A 111 -15.48 -13.33 10.12
C PRO A 111 -14.51 -12.36 10.79
N ARG A 112 -13.80 -12.78 11.84
CA ARG A 112 -12.78 -11.95 12.51
C ARG A 112 -11.55 -11.83 11.63
N VAL A 113 -10.79 -10.75 11.86
CA VAL A 113 -9.54 -10.54 11.14
C VAL A 113 -8.47 -11.51 11.62
N HIS A 114 -7.88 -12.20 10.66
CA HIS A 114 -6.71 -13.08 10.81
C HIS A 114 -5.55 -12.47 10.04
N TRP A 115 -4.33 -13.01 10.23
CA TRP A 115 -3.27 -12.74 9.27
C TRP A 115 -3.26 -13.84 8.21
N GLY A 116 -3.57 -13.44 6.97
CA GLY A 116 -3.29 -14.23 5.77
C GLY A 116 -1.79 -14.28 5.52
N HIS A 117 -1.35 -15.17 4.64
CA HIS A 117 0.06 -15.39 4.39
C HIS A 117 0.30 -15.77 2.93
N ALA A 118 1.31 -15.17 2.32
CA ALA A 118 1.83 -15.54 1.02
C ALA A 118 3.36 -15.50 1.01
N VAL A 119 3.99 -16.27 0.14
CA VAL A 119 5.44 -16.35 -0.02
C VAL A 119 5.84 -16.14 -1.46
N SER A 120 7.00 -15.49 -1.70
CA SER A 120 7.53 -15.24 -3.04
C SER A 120 9.05 -15.24 -3.05
N ASP A 121 9.64 -15.69 -4.15
CA ASP A 121 11.09 -15.58 -4.38
C ASP A 121 11.47 -14.22 -5.00
N ASP A 122 10.52 -13.49 -5.62
CA ASP A 122 10.76 -12.30 -6.43
C ASP A 122 9.84 -11.10 -6.15
N MET A 123 9.01 -11.15 -5.09
CA MET A 123 8.01 -10.13 -4.72
C MET A 123 6.83 -10.00 -5.69
N TYR A 124 6.78 -10.77 -6.77
CA TYR A 124 5.74 -10.72 -7.79
C TYR A 124 4.98 -12.02 -7.93
N ASN A 125 5.68 -13.15 -8.01
CA ASN A 125 5.08 -14.47 -8.14
C ASN A 125 4.76 -15.05 -6.76
N TRP A 126 3.70 -14.52 -6.15
CA TRP A 126 3.25 -14.94 -4.83
C TRP A 126 2.57 -16.31 -4.86
N LYS A 127 2.83 -17.10 -3.83
CA LYS A 127 2.17 -18.39 -3.57
C LYS A 127 1.39 -18.27 -2.26
N ASP A 128 0.12 -18.67 -2.27
CA ASP A 128 -0.69 -18.68 -1.06
C ASP A 128 -0.15 -19.69 -0.04
N LEU A 129 -0.13 -19.30 1.22
CA LEU A 129 0.13 -20.18 2.37
C LEU A 129 -1.10 -20.20 3.29
N PRO A 130 -1.22 -21.18 4.20
CA PRO A 130 -2.24 -21.14 5.24
C PRO A 130 -2.14 -19.89 6.09
N LEU A 131 -3.23 -19.50 6.75
CA LEU A 131 -3.26 -18.34 7.64
C LEU A 131 -2.15 -18.45 8.70
N ALA A 132 -1.49 -17.32 8.99
CA ALA A 132 -0.39 -17.26 9.95
C ALA A 132 -0.89 -17.02 11.39
N LEU A 133 -1.69 -15.98 11.62
CA LEU A 133 -2.18 -15.63 12.95
C LEU A 133 -3.71 -15.77 13.03
N TYR A 134 -4.15 -16.33 14.13
CA TYR A 134 -5.55 -16.64 14.45
C TYR A 134 -5.95 -15.93 15.72
N PRO A 135 -7.11 -15.23 15.80
CA PRO A 135 -7.62 -14.68 17.05
C PRO A 135 -7.84 -15.76 18.12
N ASP A 136 -7.40 -15.47 19.34
CA ASP A 136 -7.62 -16.30 20.53
C ASP A 136 -8.26 -15.47 21.65
N GLU A 137 -7.46 -14.79 22.46
CA GLU A 137 -7.93 -13.86 23.50
C GLU A 137 -8.39 -12.54 22.89
N GLU A 138 -7.66 -12.05 21.89
CA GLU A 138 -8.03 -10.89 21.09
C GLU A 138 -9.21 -11.21 20.15
N ARG A 139 -10.04 -10.22 19.94
CA ARG A 139 -11.21 -10.35 19.04
C ARG A 139 -10.84 -10.32 17.56
N SER A 140 -9.67 -9.82 17.21
CA SER A 140 -9.14 -9.78 15.83
C SER A 140 -7.65 -9.50 15.86
N CYS A 141 -6.92 -10.02 14.86
CA CYS A 141 -5.50 -9.73 14.60
C CYS A 141 -5.42 -8.59 13.58
N PHE A 142 -5.35 -7.34 14.04
CA PHE A 142 -5.26 -6.18 13.15
C PHE A 142 -3.84 -5.90 12.63
N SER A 143 -3.63 -4.67 12.16
CA SER A 143 -2.38 -4.24 11.52
C SER A 143 -1.18 -4.38 12.43
N GLY A 144 -0.04 -4.64 11.82
CA GLY A 144 1.22 -4.81 12.52
C GLY A 144 2.40 -5.00 11.57
N ALA A 145 3.56 -5.19 12.16
CA ALA A 145 4.84 -5.30 11.47
C ALA A 145 5.65 -6.50 11.97
N THR A 146 6.72 -6.83 11.27
CA THR A 146 7.68 -7.85 11.68
C THR A 146 9.09 -7.30 11.76
N THR A 147 9.94 -7.99 12.50
CA THR A 147 11.40 -7.85 12.45
C THR A 147 12.05 -9.22 12.50
N VAL A 148 13.23 -9.35 11.89
CA VAL A 148 14.04 -10.56 11.97
C VAL A 148 15.15 -10.34 12.99
N ALA A 149 15.12 -11.09 14.08
CA ALA A 149 16.10 -10.97 15.16
C ALA A 149 16.25 -12.30 15.91
N ASP A 150 17.45 -12.55 16.43
CA ASP A 150 17.78 -13.73 17.24
C ASP A 150 17.38 -15.07 16.59
N GLY A 151 17.57 -15.19 15.26
CA GLY A 151 17.28 -16.41 14.51
C GLY A 151 15.79 -16.73 14.37
N ARG A 152 14.92 -15.74 14.45
CA ARG A 152 13.47 -15.87 14.30
C ARG A 152 12.85 -14.60 13.74
N VAL A 153 11.63 -14.72 13.25
CA VAL A 153 10.76 -13.59 12.93
C VAL A 153 9.90 -13.25 14.14
N VAL A 154 9.89 -11.98 14.51
CA VAL A 154 9.04 -11.44 15.57
C VAL A 154 7.96 -10.59 14.92
N ALA A 155 6.71 -10.93 15.11
CA ALA A 155 5.55 -10.12 14.70
C ALA A 155 5.01 -9.34 15.90
N VAL A 156 4.60 -8.10 15.64
CA VAL A 156 3.77 -7.31 16.57
C VAL A 156 2.53 -6.86 15.83
N TYR A 157 1.38 -6.87 16.47
CA TYR A 157 0.12 -6.47 15.86
C TYR A 157 -0.87 -5.92 16.89
N ASN A 158 -1.82 -5.13 16.41
CA ASN A 158 -2.91 -4.65 17.24
C ASN A 158 -3.93 -5.78 17.48
N GLY A 159 -3.87 -6.39 18.66
CA GLY A 159 -4.83 -7.38 19.14
C GLY A 159 -6.05 -6.69 19.72
N MET A 160 -7.15 -6.69 18.95
CA MET A 160 -8.36 -5.97 19.32
C MET A 160 -8.88 -6.37 20.71
N GLY A 161 -8.98 -5.41 21.62
CA GLY A 161 -9.49 -5.59 22.97
C GLY A 161 -8.46 -6.09 24.00
N VAL A 162 -7.24 -6.37 23.57
CA VAL A 162 -6.12 -6.79 24.43
C VAL A 162 -5.00 -5.73 24.44
N GLY A 163 -4.50 -5.35 23.28
CA GLY A 163 -3.39 -4.42 23.14
C GLY A 163 -2.46 -4.78 22.00
N ASN A 164 -1.18 -4.36 22.05
CA ASN A 164 -0.21 -4.77 21.04
C ASN A 164 0.34 -6.16 21.38
N MET A 165 -0.04 -7.16 20.59
CA MET A 165 0.30 -8.58 20.75
C MET A 165 1.61 -8.91 20.04
N PHE A 166 2.38 -9.85 20.59
CA PHE A 166 3.63 -10.34 19.99
C PHE A 166 3.53 -11.83 19.71
N ALA A 167 4.03 -12.23 18.55
CA ALA A 167 4.16 -13.63 18.16
C ALA A 167 5.53 -13.87 17.51
N THR A 168 6.02 -15.11 17.57
CA THR A 168 7.31 -15.50 16.98
C THR A 168 7.18 -16.76 16.16
N ALA A 169 7.95 -16.86 15.06
CA ALA A 169 8.12 -18.06 14.26
C ALA A 169 9.58 -18.19 13.82
N SER A 170 10.06 -19.44 13.66
CA SER A 170 11.43 -19.72 13.22
C SER A 170 11.52 -20.87 12.21
N ASP A 171 10.38 -21.50 11.90
CA ASP A 171 10.34 -22.52 10.86
C ASP A 171 10.54 -21.91 9.46
N PRO A 172 11.01 -22.69 8.47
CA PRO A 172 11.44 -22.16 7.17
C PRO A 172 10.37 -21.36 6.39
N LEU A 173 9.10 -21.76 6.52
CA LEU A 173 7.98 -21.15 5.81
C LEU A 173 7.09 -20.28 6.73
N LEU A 174 7.50 -20.03 7.98
CA LEU A 174 6.76 -19.23 8.97
C LEU A 174 5.29 -19.69 9.12
N LEU A 175 5.10 -20.99 9.26
CA LEU A 175 3.77 -21.61 9.40
C LEU A 175 3.38 -21.82 10.87
N ASN A 176 4.37 -21.86 11.79
CA ASN A 176 4.17 -22.13 13.20
C ASN A 176 4.46 -20.86 14.03
N TRP A 177 3.40 -20.21 14.48
CA TRP A 177 3.50 -18.98 15.27
C TRP A 177 3.10 -19.20 16.72
N ASP A 178 3.98 -18.79 17.64
CA ASP A 178 3.74 -18.79 19.07
C ASP A 178 3.49 -17.36 19.57
N LYS A 179 2.33 -17.11 20.18
CA LYS A 179 2.03 -15.86 20.86
C LYS A 179 2.78 -15.81 22.19
N VAL A 180 3.61 -14.78 22.40
CA VAL A 180 4.57 -14.74 23.51
C VAL A 180 4.27 -13.70 24.58
N GLY A 181 3.55 -12.64 24.24
CA GLY A 181 3.21 -11.57 25.18
C GLY A 181 2.44 -10.43 24.52
N TYR A 182 2.15 -9.38 25.28
CA TYR A 182 1.46 -8.19 24.80
C TYR A 182 1.76 -6.95 25.65
N ILE A 183 1.53 -5.77 25.07
CA ILE A 183 1.48 -4.48 25.77
C ILE A 183 0.01 -4.12 25.96
N ALA A 184 -0.44 -4.02 27.22
CA ALA A 184 -1.79 -3.58 27.54
C ALA A 184 -1.87 -2.04 27.61
N PRO A 185 -3.02 -1.43 27.27
CA PRO A 185 -3.26 -0.02 27.55
C PRO A 185 -3.16 0.26 29.06
N SER A 186 -2.44 1.31 29.43
CA SER A 186 -2.34 1.70 30.83
C SER A 186 -2.05 3.20 30.96
N ILE A 187 -2.04 3.69 32.19
CA ILE A 187 -1.52 5.03 32.49
C ILE A 187 -0.01 4.92 32.61
N ALA A 188 0.70 5.71 31.81
CA ALA A 188 2.16 5.79 31.87
C ALA A 188 2.64 6.31 33.24
N ASN A 189 3.88 5.98 33.60
CA ASN A 189 4.49 6.40 34.87
C ASN A 189 4.61 7.93 35.02
N ASP A 190 4.58 8.67 33.90
CA ASP A 190 4.56 10.12 33.84
C ASP A 190 3.17 10.73 34.02
N GLY A 191 2.15 9.92 34.29
CA GLY A 191 0.77 10.32 34.44
C GLY A 191 0.01 10.47 33.12
N LEU A 192 0.64 10.19 31.97
CA LEU A 192 -0.05 10.17 30.68
C LEU A 192 -0.83 8.88 30.49
N SER A 193 -2.10 9.01 30.16
CA SER A 193 -2.90 7.89 29.65
C SER A 193 -2.59 7.71 28.18
N TYR A 194 -2.25 6.49 27.75
CA TYR A 194 -2.06 6.18 26.34
C TYR A 194 -3.06 5.14 25.85
N SER A 195 -3.44 5.31 24.59
CA SER A 195 -4.25 4.37 23.85
C SER A 195 -3.37 3.72 22.80
N LEU A 196 -3.24 2.41 22.86
CA LEU A 196 -2.45 1.67 21.87
C LEU A 196 -3.17 1.63 20.53
N PHE A 197 -2.37 1.74 19.47
CA PHE A 197 -2.81 1.66 18.08
C PHE A 197 -1.88 0.72 17.31
N ASP A 198 -1.76 0.87 16.00
CA ASP A 198 -0.94 0.01 15.17
C ASP A 198 0.53 0.07 15.57
N PRO A 199 1.19 -1.07 15.77
CA PRO A 199 2.57 -1.10 16.24
C PRO A 199 3.58 -1.46 15.16
N CYS A 200 4.86 -1.12 15.41
CA CYS A 200 6.01 -1.78 14.79
C CYS A 200 7.04 -2.20 15.85
N VAL A 201 8.00 -3.05 15.46
CA VAL A 201 9.00 -3.63 16.35
C VAL A 201 10.37 -3.68 15.67
N TRP A 202 11.42 -3.39 16.43
CA TRP A 202 12.82 -3.58 16.00
C TRP A 202 13.68 -4.02 17.17
N LYS A 203 14.89 -4.50 16.88
CA LYS A 203 15.88 -4.83 17.89
C LYS A 203 17.05 -3.85 17.83
N SER A 204 17.48 -3.36 18.98
CA SER A 204 18.69 -2.54 19.14
C SER A 204 19.42 -2.95 20.41
N GLY A 205 20.66 -3.43 20.27
CA GLY A 205 21.44 -4.01 21.36
C GLY A 205 20.71 -5.19 22.02
N ASP A 206 20.60 -5.14 23.35
CA ASP A 206 19.96 -6.20 24.15
C ASP A 206 18.43 -6.11 24.19
N PHE A 207 17.83 -5.05 23.64
CA PHE A 207 16.41 -4.80 23.76
C PHE A 207 15.66 -4.93 22.44
N TYR A 208 14.45 -5.43 22.53
CA TYR A 208 13.39 -5.18 21.56
C TYR A 208 12.72 -3.86 21.91
N TYR A 209 12.44 -3.07 20.91
CA TYR A 209 11.67 -1.83 21.00
C TYR A 209 10.40 -1.99 20.20
N ALA A 210 9.31 -1.46 20.73
CA ALA A 210 8.02 -1.39 20.02
C ALA A 210 7.52 0.05 20.03
N LEU A 211 7.10 0.52 18.87
CA LEU A 211 6.41 1.79 18.70
C LEU A 211 4.93 1.51 18.49
N SER A 212 4.07 2.04 19.34
CA SER A 212 2.63 2.09 19.10
C SER A 212 2.29 3.45 18.51
N GLY A 213 1.79 3.48 17.26
CA GLY A 213 1.40 4.70 16.57
C GLY A 213 0.29 5.46 17.29
N GLY A 214 -0.05 6.62 16.78
CA GLY A 214 -1.15 7.42 17.29
C GLY A 214 -0.84 8.91 17.33
N ALA A 215 -1.81 9.68 17.80
CA ALA A 215 -1.66 11.11 18.02
C ALA A 215 -1.66 11.41 19.52
N ILE A 216 -0.62 12.10 19.98
CA ILE A 216 -0.37 12.44 21.38
C ILE A 216 -0.60 13.94 21.60
N PRO A 217 -1.14 14.41 22.75
CA PRO A 217 -1.41 15.82 23.01
C PRO A 217 -0.12 16.61 23.38
N THR A 218 0.88 16.55 22.50
CA THR A 218 2.19 17.19 22.64
C THR A 218 2.31 18.55 21.94
N GLY A 219 1.32 18.93 21.15
CA GLY A 219 1.31 20.20 20.44
C GLY A 219 0.80 21.38 21.27
N PRO A 220 0.88 22.62 20.71
CA PRO A 220 0.39 23.82 21.35
C PRO A 220 -1.06 23.69 21.80
N ALA A 221 -1.38 24.21 22.99
CA ALA A 221 -2.70 24.12 23.62
C ALA A 221 -3.30 22.71 23.70
N GLY A 222 -2.45 21.69 23.83
CA GLY A 222 -2.86 20.29 23.89
C GLY A 222 -3.31 19.71 22.55
N THR A 223 -2.92 20.33 21.44
CA THR A 223 -3.18 19.79 20.10
C THR A 223 -2.51 18.43 19.95
N ARG A 224 -3.27 17.44 19.47
CA ARG A 224 -2.74 16.10 19.23
C ARG A 224 -1.94 16.09 17.93
N LEU A 225 -0.66 15.75 18.05
CA LEU A 225 0.26 15.59 16.92
C LEU A 225 0.58 14.12 16.70
N CYS A 226 0.89 13.75 15.46
CA CYS A 226 1.40 12.42 15.16
C CYS A 226 2.66 12.17 15.97
N ASN A 227 2.66 11.09 16.72
CA ASN A 227 3.81 10.61 17.49
C ASN A 227 3.59 9.11 17.75
N GLY A 228 4.40 8.50 18.59
CA GLY A 228 4.22 7.13 19.02
C GLY A 228 4.69 6.95 20.46
N TYR A 229 4.11 5.97 21.12
CA TYR A 229 4.51 5.53 22.43
C TYR A 229 5.59 4.46 22.29
N LEU A 230 6.80 4.74 22.78
CA LEU A 230 7.93 3.81 22.75
C LEU A 230 7.89 2.89 23.95
N PHE A 231 8.04 1.60 23.68
CA PHE A 231 8.18 0.55 24.69
C PHE A 231 9.47 -0.24 24.44
N ARG A 232 9.99 -0.87 25.50
CA ARG A 232 11.14 -1.78 25.39
C ARG A 232 10.93 -3.06 26.18
N SER A 233 11.58 -4.14 25.73
CA SER A 233 11.57 -5.45 26.37
C SER A 233 12.86 -6.20 26.10
N ARG A 234 13.27 -7.10 27.01
CA ARG A 234 14.38 -8.06 26.77
C ARG A 234 13.88 -9.43 26.32
N ASP A 235 12.62 -9.75 26.58
CA ASP A 235 12.10 -11.10 26.46
C ASP A 235 10.81 -11.22 25.62
N LEU A 236 10.30 -10.09 25.07
CA LEU A 236 9.02 -9.97 24.36
C LEU A 236 7.77 -10.22 25.23
N LYS A 237 7.95 -10.48 26.54
CA LYS A 237 6.86 -10.78 27.48
C LYS A 237 6.57 -9.63 28.42
N THR A 238 7.65 -9.02 28.92
CA THR A 238 7.58 -7.90 29.86
C THR A 238 7.98 -6.62 29.16
N TRP A 239 7.06 -5.67 29.07
CA TRP A 239 7.26 -4.42 28.37
C TRP A 239 7.23 -3.23 29.31
N GLU A 240 8.15 -2.31 29.12
CA GLU A 240 8.30 -1.07 29.85
C GLU A 240 8.03 0.11 28.90
N TYR A 241 7.13 1.02 29.28
CA TYR A 241 6.97 2.29 28.58
C TYR A 241 8.23 3.15 28.77
N VAL A 242 8.71 3.78 27.71
CA VAL A 242 9.91 4.63 27.75
C VAL A 242 9.50 6.10 27.72
N HIS A 243 9.03 6.59 26.58
CA HIS A 243 8.59 7.97 26.35
C HIS A 243 7.96 8.12 24.96
N PRO A 244 7.43 9.31 24.57
CA PRO A 244 7.09 9.61 23.20
C PRO A 244 8.34 9.58 22.29
N PHE A 245 8.22 8.99 21.10
CA PHE A 245 9.38 8.60 20.30
C PHE A 245 9.91 9.69 19.36
N ILE A 246 9.00 10.49 18.74
CA ILE A 246 9.34 11.42 17.66
C ILE A 246 9.62 12.80 18.23
N GLN A 247 10.73 13.41 17.82
CA GLN A 247 11.09 14.79 18.09
C GLN A 247 11.42 15.55 16.80
N ASP A 248 11.30 16.87 16.86
CA ASP A 248 11.63 17.79 15.77
C ASP A 248 10.80 17.59 14.49
N ASP A 249 9.59 17.01 14.62
CA ASP A 249 8.70 16.77 13.48
C ASP A 249 7.94 18.04 13.09
N TRP A 250 8.35 18.65 11.96
CA TRP A 250 7.70 19.79 11.32
C TRP A 250 6.95 19.39 10.04
N PHE A 251 6.89 18.09 9.71
CA PHE A 251 6.40 17.57 8.44
C PHE A 251 5.04 16.88 8.57
N SER A 252 4.70 16.39 9.74
CA SER A 252 3.36 15.82 10.00
C SER A 252 2.34 16.93 10.19
N ALA A 253 1.16 16.72 9.65
CA ALA A 253 0.08 17.67 9.80
C ALA A 253 -0.82 17.34 11.01
N VAL A 254 -1.47 18.37 11.55
CA VAL A 254 -2.45 18.20 12.62
C VAL A 254 -3.55 17.24 12.15
N GLY A 255 -3.78 16.20 12.94
CA GLY A 255 -4.78 15.16 12.66
C GLY A 255 -4.23 13.95 11.89
N ASP A 256 -2.95 13.91 11.55
CA ASP A 256 -2.30 12.66 11.19
C ASP A 256 -2.26 11.74 12.40
N ASP A 257 -2.51 10.45 12.18
CA ASP A 257 -2.70 9.48 13.26
C ASP A 257 -1.62 8.39 13.35
N GLY A 258 -0.66 8.38 12.41
CA GLY A 258 0.51 7.48 12.47
C GLY A 258 0.14 6.00 12.42
N GLY A 259 -0.88 5.63 11.64
CA GLY A 259 -1.28 4.23 11.49
C GLY A 259 -0.25 3.41 10.73
N CYS A 260 -0.22 2.10 10.97
CA CYS A 260 0.65 1.12 10.31
C CYS A 260 2.13 1.57 10.23
N PRO A 261 2.80 1.92 11.34
CA PRO A 261 4.16 2.44 11.31
C PRO A 261 5.19 1.35 10.98
N TYR A 262 6.26 1.76 10.27
CA TYR A 262 7.48 0.97 10.03
C TYR A 262 8.68 1.85 10.29
N PHE A 263 9.45 1.54 11.33
CA PHE A 263 10.68 2.26 11.67
C PHE A 263 11.89 1.45 11.21
N LEU A 264 12.56 1.92 10.15
CA LEU A 264 13.56 1.15 9.41
C LEU A 264 14.80 1.99 9.11
N PRO A 265 16.01 1.38 9.12
CA PRO A 265 17.19 2.03 8.58
C PRO A 265 17.00 2.25 7.07
N ILE A 266 17.48 3.38 6.55
CA ILE A 266 17.43 3.72 5.12
C ILE A 266 18.70 4.45 4.70
N GLY A 267 19.18 4.17 3.49
CA GLY A 267 20.44 4.72 3.00
C GLY A 267 21.65 4.11 3.70
N LYS A 268 22.83 4.68 3.46
CA LYS A 268 24.12 4.19 3.97
C LYS A 268 24.69 5.05 5.11
N ASP A 269 24.10 6.19 5.38
CA ASP A 269 24.63 7.21 6.29
C ASP A 269 24.01 7.17 7.69
N GLY A 270 23.43 6.02 8.08
CA GLY A 270 22.85 5.82 9.41
C GLY A 270 21.51 6.55 9.63
N LYS A 271 20.87 6.96 8.54
CA LYS A 271 19.51 7.51 8.58
C LYS A 271 18.47 6.43 8.84
N TYR A 272 17.38 6.85 9.42
CA TYR A 272 16.18 6.03 9.62
C TYR A 272 14.98 6.68 8.94
N MET A 273 14.05 5.84 8.53
CA MET A 273 12.75 6.23 8.01
C MET A 273 11.66 5.72 8.95
N LEU A 274 10.71 6.56 9.27
CA LEU A 274 9.42 6.18 9.81
C LEU A 274 8.39 6.30 8.68
N LEU A 275 8.05 5.17 8.07
CA LEU A 275 6.96 5.07 7.11
C LEU A 275 5.67 4.83 7.87
N HIS A 276 4.62 5.60 7.59
CA HIS A 276 3.34 5.44 8.24
C HIS A 276 2.19 5.91 7.34
N PHE A 277 0.98 5.71 7.80
CA PHE A 277 -0.23 6.09 7.10
C PHE A 277 -1.04 7.10 7.91
N SER A 278 -1.66 8.04 7.21
CA SER A 278 -2.68 8.91 7.77
C SER A 278 -4.04 8.61 7.13
N HIS A 279 -5.04 8.26 7.93
CA HIS A 279 -6.40 8.01 7.43
C HIS A 279 -7.01 9.22 6.71
N ARG A 280 -6.47 10.40 6.92
CA ARG A 280 -6.93 11.64 6.29
C ARG A 280 -6.18 12.00 5.01
N ARG A 281 -4.91 11.55 4.86
CA ARG A 281 -4.00 12.11 3.85
C ARG A 281 -3.21 11.09 3.05
N GLY A 282 -3.27 9.80 3.37
CA GLY A 282 -2.54 8.75 2.68
C GLY A 282 -1.17 8.43 3.27
N ALA A 283 -0.29 7.84 2.46
CA ALA A 283 1.02 7.37 2.89
C ALA A 283 1.99 8.52 3.12
N LYS A 284 2.77 8.43 4.20
CA LYS A 284 3.74 9.45 4.64
C LYS A 284 5.04 8.81 5.08
N TYR A 285 6.10 9.60 5.03
CA TYR A 285 7.39 9.22 5.60
C TYR A 285 8.03 10.38 6.35
N LEU A 286 8.80 10.03 7.37
CA LEU A 286 9.72 10.93 8.06
C LEU A 286 11.13 10.33 7.94
N ILE A 287 12.12 11.17 7.65
CA ILE A 287 13.54 10.81 7.62
C ILE A 287 14.23 11.50 8.79
N GLY A 288 15.18 10.84 9.42
CA GLY A 288 15.88 11.44 10.54
C GLY A 288 17.02 10.61 11.09
N ASN A 289 17.51 11.04 12.25
CA ASN A 289 18.58 10.39 12.99
C ASN A 289 18.00 9.70 14.23
N TYR A 290 18.35 8.44 14.44
CA TYR A 290 17.96 7.70 15.61
C TYR A 290 19.06 7.77 16.68
N ASP A 291 18.80 8.50 17.77
CA ASP A 291 19.67 8.51 18.93
C ASP A 291 19.46 7.22 19.74
N THR A 292 20.40 6.28 19.62
CA THR A 292 20.33 4.98 20.32
C THR A 292 20.65 5.07 21.81
N ARG A 293 21.13 6.21 22.31
CA ARG A 293 21.35 6.41 23.76
C ARG A 293 20.07 6.89 24.42
N GLU A 294 19.48 7.96 23.86
CA GLU A 294 18.25 8.55 24.37
C GLU A 294 17.00 7.82 23.86
N GLN A 295 17.15 6.97 22.83
CA GLN A 295 16.05 6.24 22.16
C GLN A 295 15.01 7.17 21.54
N VAL A 296 15.47 8.20 20.87
CA VAL A 296 14.66 9.25 20.26
C VAL A 296 14.92 9.32 18.76
N PHE A 297 13.88 9.53 17.98
CA PHE A 297 13.96 9.78 16.55
C PHE A 297 13.86 11.28 16.27
N HIS A 298 14.98 11.89 15.89
CA HIS A 298 15.08 13.29 15.50
C HIS A 298 14.81 13.44 14.00
N VAL A 299 13.67 14.04 13.65
CA VAL A 299 13.23 14.19 12.27
C VAL A 299 13.98 15.31 11.59
N THR A 300 14.53 15.06 10.39
CA THR A 300 15.25 16.03 9.57
C THR A 300 14.58 16.31 8.23
N GLY A 301 13.71 15.39 7.78
CA GLY A 301 12.97 15.48 6.52
C GLY A 301 11.69 14.68 6.57
N GLY A 302 10.80 14.92 5.63
CA GLY A 302 9.56 14.17 5.52
C GLY A 302 8.60 14.80 4.52
N ALA A 303 7.72 13.96 3.98
CA ALA A 303 6.64 14.39 3.09
C ALA A 303 5.53 13.34 3.02
N GLN A 304 4.51 13.67 2.23
CA GLN A 304 3.58 12.66 1.75
C GLN A 304 4.18 11.96 0.53
N ILE A 305 3.97 10.63 0.45
CA ILE A 305 4.33 9.86 -0.74
C ILE A 305 3.32 10.15 -1.85
N ASN A 306 2.04 10.25 -1.49
CA ASN A 306 0.95 10.64 -2.37
C ASN A 306 -0.02 11.55 -1.62
N GLU A 307 -0.71 12.43 -2.31
CA GLU A 307 -1.81 13.22 -1.75
C GLU A 307 -3.14 12.74 -2.29
N GLY A 308 -3.96 12.17 -1.43
CA GLY A 308 -5.30 11.73 -1.76
C GLY A 308 -5.90 10.88 -0.65
N PRO A 309 -7.24 10.84 -0.55
CA PRO A 309 -7.90 10.02 0.46
C PRO A 309 -7.75 8.53 0.13
N ALA A 310 -7.62 7.69 1.15
CA ALA A 310 -7.59 6.24 0.97
C ALA A 310 -8.86 5.71 0.30
N ARG A 311 -10.00 6.29 0.61
CA ARG A 311 -11.30 5.89 0.06
C ARG A 311 -12.01 7.06 -0.63
N PRO A 312 -12.68 6.79 -1.75
CA PRO A 312 -12.67 5.53 -2.53
C PRO A 312 -11.41 5.40 -3.39
N GLY A 313 -10.99 4.18 -3.68
CA GLY A 313 -10.04 3.86 -4.75
C GLY A 313 -8.61 4.36 -4.61
N GLY A 314 -8.17 4.71 -3.40
CA GLY A 314 -6.82 5.22 -3.14
C GLY A 314 -5.96 4.26 -2.31
N THR A 315 -4.78 4.75 -1.93
CA THR A 315 -3.78 4.02 -1.15
C THR A 315 -4.12 4.05 0.33
N HIS A 316 -3.88 2.93 1.00
CA HIS A 316 -4.04 2.75 2.44
C HIS A 316 -2.85 1.96 2.98
N ALA A 317 -2.59 2.01 4.27
CA ALA A 317 -1.67 1.16 5.04
C ALA A 317 -0.45 0.60 4.29
N PRO A 318 0.78 0.94 4.65
CA PRO A 318 2.01 0.33 4.14
C PRO A 318 2.33 -1.00 4.80
N SER A 319 3.17 -1.81 4.13
CA SER A 319 4.06 -2.80 4.74
C SER A 319 5.44 -2.66 4.12
N ALA A 320 6.50 -2.72 4.92
CA ALA A 320 7.85 -2.45 4.44
C ALA A 320 8.91 -3.29 5.15
N PHE A 321 10.03 -3.53 4.45
CA PHE A 321 11.19 -4.24 4.99
C PHE A 321 12.48 -3.80 4.29
N PRO A 322 13.64 -3.75 4.98
CA PRO A 322 14.93 -3.48 4.35
C PRO A 322 15.31 -4.56 3.35
N LEU A 323 15.94 -4.21 2.23
CA LEU A 323 16.47 -5.20 1.29
C LEU A 323 17.60 -6.00 1.95
N PRO A 324 17.64 -7.33 1.74
CA PRO A 324 18.61 -8.19 2.42
C PRO A 324 20.04 -8.10 1.84
N ASP A 325 20.24 -7.35 0.76
CA ASP A 325 21.51 -7.20 0.05
C ASP A 325 22.48 -6.19 0.67
N GLY A 326 22.06 -5.50 1.74
CA GLY A 326 22.86 -4.47 2.42
C GLY A 326 22.98 -3.16 1.64
N SER A 327 22.15 -2.94 0.62
CA SER A 327 22.12 -1.68 -0.15
C SER A 327 21.70 -0.47 0.67
N GLY A 328 20.97 -0.69 1.77
CA GLY A 328 20.30 0.35 2.55
C GLY A 328 18.96 0.79 1.93
N GLU A 329 18.50 0.07 0.91
CA GLU A 329 17.18 0.29 0.33
C GLU A 329 16.09 -0.44 1.13
N VAL A 330 14.87 0.06 1.04
CA VAL A 330 13.68 -0.51 1.69
C VAL A 330 12.67 -0.85 0.62
N VAL A 331 12.10 -2.05 0.68
CA VAL A 331 10.95 -2.39 -0.15
C VAL A 331 9.67 -2.12 0.61
N ALA A 332 8.68 -1.53 -0.06
CA ALA A 332 7.36 -1.25 0.50
C ALA A 332 6.25 -1.59 -0.49
N LEU A 333 5.07 -1.90 0.03
CA LEU A 333 3.83 -2.03 -0.72
C LEU A 333 2.66 -1.52 0.12
N TYR A 334 1.54 -1.18 -0.53
CA TYR A 334 0.39 -0.55 0.11
C TYR A 334 -0.90 -1.25 -0.26
N ASN A 335 -1.88 -1.20 0.64
CA ASN A 335 -3.24 -1.61 0.32
C ASN A 335 -3.90 -0.60 -0.64
N VAL A 336 -4.66 -1.10 -1.59
CA VAL A 336 -5.43 -0.32 -2.57
C VAL A 336 -6.91 -0.57 -2.35
N LYS A 337 -7.61 0.46 -1.88
CA LYS A 337 -9.04 0.37 -1.61
C LYS A 337 -9.85 0.36 -2.90
N PRO A 338 -10.92 -0.45 -2.99
CA PRO A 338 -11.84 -0.42 -4.13
C PRO A 338 -12.74 0.81 -4.10
N LEU A 339 -13.43 1.08 -5.21
CA LEU A 339 -14.63 1.90 -5.21
C LEU A 339 -15.80 1.04 -4.70
N GLU A 340 -16.23 1.25 -3.48
CA GLU A 340 -17.21 0.39 -2.78
C GLU A 340 -18.62 0.36 -3.43
N ILE A 341 -18.88 1.22 -4.40
CA ILE A 341 -20.22 1.51 -4.93
C ILE A 341 -20.51 0.76 -6.23
N ILE A 342 -19.50 0.24 -6.91
CA ILE A 342 -19.70 -0.49 -8.17
C ILE A 342 -19.82 -1.98 -7.87
N PRO A 343 -20.96 -2.64 -8.17
CA PRO A 343 -21.12 -4.07 -7.96
C PRO A 343 -20.04 -4.88 -8.70
N GLY A 344 -19.45 -5.86 -8.00
CA GLY A 344 -18.38 -6.71 -8.54
C GLY A 344 -16.97 -6.14 -8.47
N THR A 345 -16.79 -4.89 -8.05
CA THR A 345 -15.47 -4.21 -7.99
C THR A 345 -14.85 -4.21 -6.60
N ASN A 346 -15.46 -4.84 -5.61
CA ASN A 346 -14.97 -4.92 -4.23
C ASN A 346 -13.79 -5.89 -4.11
N VAL A 347 -12.77 -5.71 -4.94
CA VAL A 347 -11.53 -6.47 -4.86
C VAL A 347 -10.44 -5.54 -4.35
N GLU A 348 -10.07 -5.70 -3.09
CA GLU A 348 -8.88 -5.08 -2.55
C GLU A 348 -7.63 -5.81 -3.09
N CYS A 349 -6.56 -5.07 -3.25
CA CYS A 349 -5.28 -5.59 -3.74
C CYS A 349 -4.14 -4.77 -3.13
N PHE A 350 -2.91 -5.18 -3.38
CA PHE A 350 -1.75 -4.36 -3.03
C PHE A 350 -1.18 -3.70 -4.27
N THR A 351 -0.48 -2.58 -4.06
CA THR A 351 0.34 -1.94 -5.10
C THR A 351 1.44 -2.89 -5.56
N LEU A 352 2.07 -2.61 -6.67
CA LEU A 352 3.36 -3.22 -6.97
C LEU A 352 4.35 -2.89 -5.85
N PRO A 353 5.30 -3.80 -5.55
CA PRO A 353 6.35 -3.50 -4.59
C PRO A 353 7.23 -2.36 -5.12
N GLN A 354 7.55 -1.44 -4.22
CA GLN A 354 8.34 -0.23 -4.49
C GLN A 354 9.66 -0.29 -3.73
N VAL A 355 10.72 0.17 -4.34
CA VAL A 355 12.00 0.40 -3.65
C VAL A 355 12.09 1.85 -3.26
N LEU A 356 12.33 2.08 -1.99
CA LEU A 356 12.55 3.38 -1.38
C LEU A 356 14.04 3.52 -1.07
N THR A 357 14.64 4.64 -1.49
CA THR A 357 16.05 4.96 -1.19
C THR A 357 16.23 6.46 -1.01
N LEU A 358 17.40 6.92 -0.60
CA LEU A 358 17.68 8.32 -0.39
C LEU A 358 18.66 8.85 -1.44
N GLU A 359 18.35 10.02 -2.00
CA GLU A 359 19.28 10.89 -2.70
C GLU A 359 19.68 12.03 -1.77
N GLY A 360 20.98 12.16 -1.49
CA GLY A 360 21.45 13.08 -0.45
C GLY A 360 21.01 12.62 0.94
N GLN A 361 20.59 13.57 1.79
CA GLN A 361 20.28 13.28 3.18
C GLN A 361 18.81 12.94 3.44
N ASP A 362 17.87 13.59 2.76
CA ASP A 362 16.45 13.52 3.12
C ASP A 362 15.51 13.43 1.91
N ASN A 363 16.04 13.34 0.68
CA ASN A 363 15.22 13.25 -0.52
C ASN A 363 14.90 11.79 -0.84
N LEU A 364 13.64 11.39 -0.69
CA LEU A 364 13.18 10.04 -0.95
C LEU A 364 13.02 9.80 -2.46
N LEU A 365 13.63 8.76 -2.97
CA LEU A 365 13.42 8.20 -4.30
C LEU A 365 12.51 6.99 -4.23
N ILE A 366 11.65 6.82 -5.23
CA ILE A 366 10.63 5.76 -5.29
C ILE A 366 10.64 5.16 -6.68
N ARG A 367 11.01 3.89 -6.81
CA ARG A 367 10.97 3.14 -8.07
C ARG A 367 10.26 1.80 -7.90
N PRO A 368 9.73 1.18 -8.97
CA PRO A 368 9.21 -0.17 -8.85
C PRO A 368 10.35 -1.13 -8.50
N PHE A 369 10.06 -2.14 -7.68
CA PHE A 369 10.99 -3.24 -7.42
C PHE A 369 11.21 -4.04 -8.71
N ASP A 370 12.43 -4.46 -8.98
CA ASP A 370 12.74 -5.26 -10.17
C ASP A 370 12.12 -6.67 -10.06
N GLY A 371 11.68 -7.22 -11.20
CA GLY A 371 11.02 -8.54 -11.27
C GLY A 371 9.72 -8.54 -12.07
N TYR A 372 9.00 -7.41 -12.15
CA TYR A 372 7.76 -7.27 -12.93
C TYR A 372 7.95 -7.61 -14.41
N GLN A 373 9.17 -7.56 -14.92
CA GLN A 373 9.50 -7.89 -16.30
C GLN A 373 9.16 -9.34 -16.66
N THR A 374 9.05 -10.23 -15.67
CA THR A 374 8.64 -11.63 -15.87
C THR A 374 7.23 -11.76 -16.42
N PHE A 375 6.37 -10.75 -16.18
CA PHE A 375 5.01 -10.70 -16.72
C PHE A 375 4.91 -10.16 -18.14
N ARG A 376 5.99 -9.55 -18.68
CA ARG A 376 5.98 -8.89 -20.00
C ARG A 376 5.75 -9.87 -21.15
N LYS A 377 4.86 -9.50 -22.07
CA LYS A 377 4.56 -10.22 -23.32
C LYS A 377 4.44 -9.22 -24.45
N GLY A 378 4.94 -9.56 -25.63
CA GLY A 378 4.67 -8.82 -26.86
C GLY A 378 5.04 -7.34 -26.82
N LYS A 379 6.32 -7.01 -26.90
CA LYS A 379 6.81 -5.61 -26.93
C LYS A 379 6.30 -4.85 -28.15
N LYS A 380 5.86 -3.61 -27.94
CA LYS A 380 5.60 -2.58 -28.96
C LYS A 380 6.49 -1.39 -28.71
N THR A 381 7.03 -0.80 -29.77
CA THR A 381 7.88 0.38 -29.67
C THR A 381 7.47 1.41 -30.72
N LEU A 382 7.33 2.65 -30.29
CA LEU A 382 7.18 3.82 -31.15
C LEU A 382 8.27 4.84 -30.77
N SER A 383 8.74 5.63 -31.73
CA SER A 383 9.77 6.65 -31.49
C SER A 383 9.44 7.96 -32.19
N ASP A 384 9.94 9.05 -31.65
CA ASP A 384 9.87 10.41 -32.21
C ASP A 384 8.46 10.83 -32.65
N ILE A 385 7.46 10.55 -31.81
CA ILE A 385 6.07 10.88 -32.09
C ILE A 385 5.86 12.37 -31.84
N VAL A 386 5.60 13.10 -32.90
CA VAL A 386 5.31 14.54 -32.82
C VAL A 386 3.90 14.76 -32.28
N VAL A 387 3.80 15.50 -31.19
CA VAL A 387 2.54 15.94 -30.57
C VAL A 387 2.41 17.45 -30.82
N PRO A 388 1.60 17.87 -31.81
CA PRO A 388 1.44 19.30 -32.09
C PRO A 388 0.75 20.03 -30.93
N ALA A 389 1.03 21.33 -30.80
CA ALA A 389 0.44 22.19 -29.78
C ALA A 389 -1.10 22.07 -29.75
N ASN A 390 -1.65 21.78 -28.56
CA ASN A 390 -3.08 21.69 -28.28
C ASN A 390 -3.86 20.64 -29.11
N LYS A 391 -3.13 19.72 -29.74
CA LYS A 391 -3.75 18.59 -30.48
C LYS A 391 -3.46 17.29 -29.76
N GLU A 392 -4.45 16.43 -29.76
CA GLU A 392 -4.34 15.10 -29.20
C GLU A 392 -3.83 14.11 -30.25
N VAL A 393 -2.92 13.24 -29.83
CA VAL A 393 -2.30 12.22 -30.67
C VAL A 393 -2.47 10.86 -30.02
N GLN A 394 -3.07 9.92 -30.73
CA GLN A 394 -3.15 8.52 -30.29
C GLN A 394 -1.81 7.82 -30.52
N LEU A 395 -1.32 7.09 -29.54
CA LEU A 395 -0.18 6.19 -29.70
C LEU A 395 -0.64 4.90 -30.39
N LYS A 396 -0.78 4.96 -31.72
CA LYS A 396 -1.36 3.88 -32.52
C LYS A 396 -0.57 2.57 -32.38
N GLY A 397 -1.28 1.49 -32.09
CA GLY A 397 -0.70 0.16 -31.87
C GLY A 397 -0.29 -0.12 -30.43
N ILE A 398 -0.39 0.88 -29.53
CA ILE A 398 -0.29 0.72 -28.08
C ILE A 398 -1.70 0.79 -27.50
N SER A 399 -2.15 -0.29 -26.91
CA SER A 399 -3.45 -0.40 -26.23
C SER A 399 -3.47 -1.61 -25.30
N GLY A 400 -4.22 -1.54 -24.23
CA GLY A 400 -4.37 -2.64 -23.29
C GLY A 400 -5.02 -2.19 -21.99
N ASP A 401 -5.58 -3.15 -21.27
CA ASP A 401 -6.12 -3.00 -19.92
C ASP A 401 -5.30 -3.76 -18.85
N ALA A 402 -4.27 -4.47 -19.31
CA ALA A 402 -3.23 -5.09 -18.48
C ALA A 402 -1.89 -4.92 -19.21
N MET A 403 -1.21 -3.80 -18.96
CA MET A 403 0.03 -3.46 -19.67
C MET A 403 0.96 -2.58 -18.86
N GLU A 404 2.23 -2.65 -19.20
CA GLU A 404 3.25 -1.67 -18.84
C GLU A 404 3.49 -0.72 -20.02
N LEU A 405 3.67 0.56 -19.73
CA LEU A 405 3.94 1.61 -20.71
C LEU A 405 5.07 2.51 -20.19
N ASP A 406 6.17 2.57 -20.93
CA ASP A 406 7.30 3.46 -20.69
C ASP A 406 7.34 4.57 -21.73
N LEU A 407 7.25 5.82 -21.29
CA LEU A 407 7.32 7.00 -22.13
C LEU A 407 8.51 7.87 -21.77
N GLN A 408 9.18 8.43 -22.77
CA GLN A 408 10.25 9.39 -22.56
C GLN A 408 9.97 10.67 -23.34
N PHE A 409 10.09 11.80 -22.64
CA PHE A 409 9.96 13.15 -23.19
C PHE A 409 11.26 13.92 -23.02
N ASP A 410 11.48 14.94 -23.83
CA ASP A 410 12.62 15.84 -23.69
C ASP A 410 12.53 16.65 -22.38
N ALA A 411 13.66 17.12 -21.88
CA ALA A 411 13.75 17.94 -20.67
C ALA A 411 12.99 19.28 -20.78
N ASP A 412 12.82 19.78 -21.99
CA ASP A 412 12.13 21.05 -22.27
C ASP A 412 10.65 20.88 -22.66
N THR A 413 10.11 19.65 -22.52
CA THR A 413 8.69 19.40 -22.80
C THR A 413 7.78 20.38 -22.04
N PRO A 414 6.71 20.93 -22.69
CA PRO A 414 5.75 21.80 -22.02
C PRO A 414 4.82 21.00 -21.08
N ASN A 415 3.81 21.66 -20.53
CA ASN A 415 2.72 20.96 -19.87
C ASN A 415 2.04 19.99 -20.84
N PHE A 416 1.68 18.80 -20.36
CA PHE A 416 1.07 17.79 -21.19
C PHE A 416 0.17 16.85 -20.41
N GLU A 417 -0.64 16.08 -21.12
CA GLU A 417 -1.55 15.07 -20.59
C GLU A 417 -1.33 13.76 -21.33
N ILE A 418 -1.34 12.68 -20.57
CA ILE A 418 -1.44 11.31 -21.09
C ILE A 418 -2.79 10.77 -20.67
N LYS A 419 -3.56 10.22 -21.60
CA LYS A 419 -4.79 9.49 -21.29
C LYS A 419 -4.56 8.02 -21.52
N VAL A 420 -4.92 7.22 -20.54
CA VAL A 420 -4.90 5.75 -20.59
C VAL A 420 -6.30 5.19 -20.35
N LEU A 421 -6.51 3.92 -20.67
CA LEU A 421 -7.84 3.30 -20.61
C LEU A 421 -8.89 4.17 -21.31
N ALA A 422 -8.51 4.74 -22.45
CA ALA A 422 -9.35 5.65 -23.20
C ALA A 422 -10.09 4.94 -24.34
N ASP A 423 -11.42 5.16 -24.44
CA ASP A 423 -12.16 4.72 -25.60
C ASP A 423 -11.86 5.60 -26.83
N PRO A 424 -12.05 5.12 -28.06
CA PRO A 424 -11.70 5.88 -29.27
C PRO A 424 -12.41 7.24 -29.41
N LYS A 425 -13.54 7.44 -28.74
CA LYS A 425 -14.28 8.70 -28.70
C LYS A 425 -14.01 9.52 -27.44
N GLN A 426 -13.16 9.00 -26.55
CA GLN A 426 -12.77 9.62 -25.28
C GLN A 426 -13.94 10.00 -24.36
N ARG A 427 -14.94 9.13 -24.34
CA ARG A 427 -16.05 9.21 -23.38
C ARG A 427 -15.64 8.73 -22.01
N GLU A 428 -14.74 7.70 -21.98
CA GLU A 428 -14.06 7.22 -20.79
C GLU A 428 -12.55 7.32 -20.98
N TYR A 429 -11.83 7.76 -19.96
CA TYR A 429 -10.37 7.76 -19.86
C TYR A 429 -9.92 8.09 -18.45
N THR A 430 -8.72 7.67 -18.11
CA THR A 430 -7.99 8.15 -16.93
C THR A 430 -6.89 9.08 -17.40
N ALA A 431 -6.85 10.31 -16.86
CA ALA A 431 -5.93 11.35 -17.26
C ALA A 431 -4.73 11.43 -16.29
N LEU A 432 -3.55 11.55 -16.85
CA LEU A 432 -2.32 11.86 -16.15
C LEU A 432 -1.78 13.17 -16.69
N THR A 433 -1.90 14.25 -15.91
CA THR A 433 -1.53 15.60 -16.34
C THR A 433 -0.26 16.06 -15.64
N PHE A 434 0.65 16.63 -16.41
CA PHE A 434 1.91 17.17 -15.94
C PHE A 434 1.96 18.69 -16.10
N TYR A 435 2.20 19.37 -14.98
CA TYR A 435 2.40 20.82 -14.95
C TYR A 435 3.84 21.12 -14.57
N ARG A 436 4.55 21.78 -15.47
CA ARG A 436 5.90 22.30 -15.24
C ARG A 436 5.81 23.61 -14.48
N ASP A 437 6.72 23.82 -13.54
CA ASP A 437 6.79 25.03 -12.73
C ASP A 437 5.46 25.40 -12.05
N ALA A 438 4.70 24.39 -11.65
CA ALA A 438 3.44 24.57 -10.94
C ALA A 438 3.68 25.10 -9.52
N GLY A 439 3.68 26.42 -9.37
CA GLY A 439 3.75 27.09 -8.08
C GLY A 439 5.01 27.92 -7.85
N MET A 440 5.14 28.46 -6.64
CA MET A 440 6.19 29.44 -6.27
C MET A 440 7.62 28.86 -6.23
N VAL A 441 7.81 27.57 -6.46
CA VAL A 441 9.11 26.91 -6.45
C VAL A 441 9.97 27.37 -7.64
N SER A 442 9.36 27.84 -8.73
CA SER A 442 10.05 28.44 -9.88
C SER A 442 11.00 29.60 -9.51
N GLN A 443 10.74 30.29 -8.41
CA GLN A 443 11.59 31.37 -7.93
C GLN A 443 12.97 30.91 -7.45
N ARG A 444 13.18 29.61 -7.24
CA ARG A 444 14.46 29.01 -6.80
C ARG A 444 15.25 28.36 -7.91
N GLY A 445 14.84 28.49 -9.18
CA GLY A 445 15.60 28.02 -10.34
C GLY A 445 15.61 26.51 -10.57
N GLY A 446 14.66 25.77 -10.00
CA GLY A 446 14.50 24.32 -10.24
C GLY A 446 13.40 24.02 -11.26
N ASN A 447 13.56 22.93 -12.04
CA ASN A 447 12.48 22.37 -12.83
C ASN A 447 11.56 21.56 -11.91
N SER A 448 10.60 22.24 -11.28
CA SER A 448 9.56 21.57 -10.49
C SER A 448 8.42 21.09 -11.40
N TRP A 449 7.89 19.93 -11.06
CA TRP A 449 6.76 19.32 -11.75
C TRP A 449 5.68 18.96 -10.75
N ARG A 450 4.43 19.08 -11.18
CA ARG A 450 3.28 18.50 -10.51
C ARG A 450 2.64 17.49 -11.44
N MET A 451 2.51 16.26 -10.96
CA MET A 451 1.78 15.18 -11.60
C MET A 451 0.40 15.04 -10.95
N ILE A 452 -0.63 14.94 -11.77
CA ILE A 452 -2.02 14.76 -11.31
C ILE A 452 -2.60 13.57 -12.03
N LEU A 453 -3.02 12.55 -11.30
CA LEU A 453 -3.72 11.38 -11.82
C LEU A 453 -5.21 11.50 -11.47
N ASP A 454 -6.06 11.62 -12.49
CA ASP A 454 -7.48 11.92 -12.38
C ASP A 454 -8.33 10.89 -13.14
N HIS A 455 -9.32 10.33 -12.47
CA HIS A 455 -10.28 9.40 -13.03
C HIS A 455 -11.70 9.98 -13.16
N THR A 456 -11.87 11.29 -13.10
CA THR A 456 -13.22 11.91 -13.21
C THR A 456 -13.98 11.44 -14.45
N HIS A 457 -13.28 11.11 -15.51
CA HIS A 457 -13.83 10.50 -16.74
C HIS A 457 -13.56 8.99 -16.84
N GLY A 458 -13.24 8.33 -15.74
CA GLY A 458 -12.80 6.92 -15.71
C GLY A 458 -13.89 5.89 -15.95
N SER A 459 -15.17 6.29 -15.94
CA SER A 459 -16.29 5.39 -16.18
C SER A 459 -17.54 6.14 -16.63
N LEU A 460 -18.32 5.51 -17.50
CA LEU A 460 -19.68 5.94 -17.87
C LEU A 460 -20.77 5.29 -17.01
N SER A 461 -20.40 4.50 -16.00
CA SER A 461 -21.37 3.90 -15.09
C SER A 461 -22.06 4.99 -14.25
N GLU A 462 -23.38 4.93 -14.16
CA GLU A 462 -24.15 5.82 -13.26
C GLU A 462 -23.84 5.59 -11.77
N GLN A 463 -23.20 4.47 -11.43
CA GLN A 463 -22.78 4.13 -10.08
C GLN A 463 -21.35 4.61 -9.77
N PHE A 464 -20.66 5.14 -10.76
CA PHE A 464 -19.29 5.63 -10.59
C PHE A 464 -19.28 6.89 -9.70
N VAL A 465 -18.44 6.85 -8.68
CA VAL A 465 -18.20 7.99 -7.79
C VAL A 465 -16.79 8.49 -7.99
N PRO A 466 -16.61 9.67 -8.61
CA PRO A 466 -15.28 10.25 -8.75
C PRO A 466 -14.73 10.67 -7.39
N ARG A 467 -13.42 10.60 -7.24
CA ARG A 467 -12.67 11.10 -6.09
C ARG A 467 -11.78 12.29 -6.49
N THR A 468 -11.25 12.99 -5.50
CA THR A 468 -10.17 13.95 -5.74
C THR A 468 -8.99 13.25 -6.40
N PRO A 469 -8.34 13.89 -7.40
CA PRO A 469 -7.14 13.35 -8.03
C PRO A 469 -6.03 13.03 -7.04
N GLU A 470 -5.18 12.07 -7.39
CA GLU A 470 -3.89 11.87 -6.75
C GLU A 470 -2.88 12.87 -7.27
N ILE A 471 -2.07 13.43 -6.38
CA ILE A 471 -1.10 14.47 -6.71
C ILE A 471 0.26 14.09 -6.15
N ALA A 472 1.31 14.32 -6.94
CA ALA A 472 2.68 14.27 -6.46
C ALA A 472 3.50 15.40 -7.09
N ASP A 473 4.32 16.05 -6.27
CA ASP A 473 5.28 17.06 -6.69
C ASP A 473 6.68 16.45 -6.71
N PHE A 474 7.48 16.79 -7.72
CA PHE A 474 8.86 16.35 -7.85
C PHE A 474 9.71 17.35 -8.60
N ALA A 475 11.02 17.21 -8.53
CA ALA A 475 11.97 18.06 -9.23
C ALA A 475 12.85 17.25 -10.17
N CYS A 476 13.06 17.76 -11.40
CA CYS A 476 14.01 17.20 -12.37
C CYS A 476 15.21 18.13 -12.54
N GLY A 477 16.35 17.59 -12.96
CA GLY A 477 17.46 18.38 -13.43
C GLY A 477 17.10 19.19 -14.68
N LYS A 478 17.81 20.30 -14.93
CA LYS A 478 17.51 21.20 -16.06
C LYS A 478 17.47 20.48 -17.41
N ASP A 479 18.40 19.54 -17.62
CA ASP A 479 18.55 18.79 -18.87
C ASP A 479 18.14 17.32 -18.70
N GLU A 480 17.43 17.00 -17.62
CA GLU A 480 16.96 15.64 -17.33
C GLU A 480 15.68 15.34 -18.12
N PRO A 481 15.69 14.31 -18.99
CA PRO A 481 14.47 13.88 -19.70
C PRO A 481 13.41 13.38 -18.73
N LEU A 482 12.15 13.63 -19.05
CA LEU A 482 11.06 13.10 -18.26
C LEU A 482 10.74 11.67 -18.70
N LYS A 483 10.89 10.72 -17.76
CA LYS A 483 10.58 9.30 -17.95
C LYS A 483 9.34 8.97 -17.15
N VAL A 484 8.30 8.51 -17.83
CA VAL A 484 7.01 8.17 -17.23
C VAL A 484 6.77 6.69 -17.45
N LYS A 485 6.72 5.93 -16.37
CA LYS A 485 6.40 4.49 -16.36
C LYS A 485 5.00 4.31 -15.79
N ILE A 486 4.12 3.67 -16.54
CA ILE A 486 2.71 3.47 -16.19
C ILE A 486 2.43 1.96 -16.18
N PHE A 487 1.90 1.47 -15.07
CA PHE A 487 1.36 0.12 -14.95
C PHE A 487 -0.16 0.19 -14.92
N ILE A 488 -0.80 -0.52 -15.82
CA ILE A 488 -2.25 -0.65 -15.91
C ILE A 488 -2.60 -2.11 -15.66
N ASP A 489 -3.42 -2.36 -14.65
CA ASP A 489 -3.90 -3.71 -14.34
C ASP A 489 -5.41 -3.65 -14.08
N LYS A 490 -6.17 -3.77 -15.18
CA LYS A 490 -7.63 -3.74 -15.16
C LYS A 490 -8.18 -2.43 -14.58
N SER A 491 -8.35 -2.39 -13.27
CA SER A 491 -8.87 -1.23 -12.56
C SER A 491 -7.81 -0.41 -11.84
N ILE A 492 -6.52 -0.75 -11.95
CA ILE A 492 -5.43 -0.01 -11.31
C ILE A 492 -4.63 0.74 -12.37
N VAL A 493 -4.26 1.97 -12.03
CA VAL A 493 -3.26 2.76 -12.74
C VAL A 493 -2.22 3.21 -11.72
N GLU A 494 -0.99 2.69 -11.84
CA GLU A 494 0.18 3.13 -11.07
C GLU A 494 1.15 3.85 -11.99
N VAL A 495 1.73 4.96 -11.50
CA VAL A 495 2.62 5.81 -12.28
C VAL A 495 3.87 6.13 -11.49
N PHE A 496 5.03 5.88 -12.08
CA PHE A 496 6.34 6.27 -11.56
C PHE A 496 6.98 7.27 -12.52
N VAL A 497 7.62 8.30 -11.98
CA VAL A 497 8.28 9.33 -12.78
C VAL A 497 9.69 9.57 -12.28
N ASN A 498 10.69 9.36 -13.13
CA ASN A 498 12.11 9.60 -12.88
C ASN A 498 12.65 8.99 -11.57
N ASP A 499 12.01 7.93 -11.04
CA ASP A 499 12.25 7.38 -9.69
C ASP A 499 12.09 8.39 -8.55
N LYS A 500 11.39 9.51 -8.79
CA LYS A 500 11.23 10.63 -7.86
C LYS A 500 9.81 10.82 -7.35
N ALA A 501 8.83 10.33 -8.10
CA ALA A 501 7.43 10.47 -7.73
C ALA A 501 6.62 9.24 -8.13
N TRP A 502 5.58 8.99 -7.37
CA TRP A 502 4.64 7.91 -7.58
C TRP A 502 3.23 8.36 -7.22
N VAL A 503 2.26 7.94 -8.03
CA VAL A 503 0.83 8.07 -7.74
C VAL A 503 0.09 6.81 -8.21
N MET A 504 -1.03 6.53 -7.57
CA MET A 504 -1.88 5.38 -7.91
C MET A 504 -3.33 5.68 -7.59
N LEU A 505 -4.24 5.22 -8.46
CA LEU A 505 -5.67 5.17 -8.15
C LEU A 505 -6.38 4.00 -8.85
N ARG A 506 -7.61 3.74 -8.41
CA ARG A 506 -8.53 2.80 -9.07
C ARG A 506 -9.44 3.56 -10.05
N THR A 507 -9.67 2.92 -11.20
CA THR A 507 -10.58 3.41 -12.24
C THR A 507 -11.35 2.22 -12.84
N TYR A 508 -12.58 2.43 -13.34
CA TYR A 508 -13.47 1.33 -13.70
C TYR A 508 -14.19 1.61 -15.03
N PRO A 509 -13.47 1.62 -16.18
CA PRO A 509 -14.09 1.78 -17.47
C PRO A 509 -15.05 0.62 -17.76
N ILE A 510 -16.22 0.93 -18.32
CA ILE A 510 -17.22 -0.10 -18.68
C ILE A 510 -17.24 -0.42 -20.17
N LEU A 511 -16.61 0.39 -21.00
CA LEU A 511 -16.51 0.11 -22.43
C LEU A 511 -15.32 -0.81 -22.71
N LYS A 512 -15.54 -1.91 -23.40
CA LYS A 512 -14.46 -2.86 -23.78
C LYS A 512 -13.37 -2.25 -24.65
N GLU A 513 -13.71 -1.19 -25.40
CA GLU A 513 -12.79 -0.42 -26.22
C GLU A 513 -11.97 0.62 -25.44
N SER A 514 -12.22 0.81 -24.16
CA SER A 514 -11.44 1.73 -23.30
C SER A 514 -10.06 1.15 -22.96
N THR A 515 -9.20 1.05 -23.97
CA THR A 515 -7.85 0.49 -23.89
C THR A 515 -6.78 1.37 -24.53
N GLY A 516 -7.19 2.48 -25.14
CA GLY A 516 -6.31 3.36 -25.91
C GLY A 516 -5.42 4.25 -25.05
N VAL A 517 -4.33 4.72 -25.67
CA VAL A 517 -3.40 5.69 -25.10
C VAL A 517 -3.32 6.91 -26.01
N PHE A 518 -3.46 8.11 -25.40
CA PHE A 518 -3.40 9.38 -26.10
C PHE A 518 -2.46 10.34 -25.37
N VAL A 519 -1.82 11.25 -26.11
CA VAL A 519 -0.95 12.30 -25.55
C VAL A 519 -1.36 13.65 -26.14
N LYS A 520 -1.41 14.67 -25.30
CA LYS A 520 -1.71 16.05 -25.67
C LYS A 520 -0.74 17.01 -25.00
N ALA A 521 -0.10 17.89 -25.77
CA ALA A 521 0.73 18.97 -25.26
C ALA A 521 -0.08 20.26 -25.17
N PHE A 522 0.15 21.08 -24.13
CA PHE A 522 -0.57 22.33 -23.91
C PHE A 522 0.33 23.53 -24.23
N GLY A 523 -0.18 24.44 -25.06
CA GLY A 523 0.53 25.65 -25.49
C GLY A 523 1.53 25.37 -26.62
N ASN A 524 2.68 24.78 -26.31
CA ASN A 524 3.68 24.36 -27.28
C ASN A 524 3.53 22.87 -27.62
N GLY A 525 4.04 22.45 -28.79
CA GLY A 525 4.14 21.03 -29.11
C GLY A 525 5.28 20.35 -28.38
N THR A 526 5.27 19.01 -28.36
CA THR A 526 6.34 18.18 -27.80
C THR A 526 6.62 16.98 -28.69
N VAL A 527 7.63 16.20 -28.36
CA VAL A 527 7.95 14.92 -28.99
C VAL A 527 8.03 13.86 -27.91
N VAL A 528 7.28 12.77 -28.08
CA VAL A 528 7.49 11.55 -27.33
C VAL A 528 8.67 10.83 -27.98
N ARG A 529 9.84 10.87 -27.38
CA ARG A 529 11.08 10.31 -27.93
C ARG A 529 11.02 8.80 -28.02
N SER A 530 10.44 8.17 -27.01
CA SER A 530 10.25 6.73 -26.93
C SER A 530 8.93 6.41 -26.27
N ALA A 531 8.20 5.45 -26.82
CA ALA A 531 7.05 4.81 -26.20
C ALA A 531 7.20 3.29 -26.37
N GLU A 532 7.46 2.61 -25.26
CA GLU A 532 7.55 1.17 -25.19
C GLU A 532 6.39 0.60 -24.38
N ALA A 533 5.76 -0.45 -24.87
CA ALA A 533 4.65 -1.08 -24.18
C ALA A 533 4.73 -2.60 -24.23
N TRP A 534 4.29 -3.24 -23.14
CA TRP A 534 4.17 -4.69 -23.01
C TRP A 534 2.80 -5.04 -22.47
N GLN A 535 2.18 -6.08 -23.02
CA GLN A 535 1.05 -6.72 -22.34
C GLN A 535 1.59 -7.48 -21.13
N MET A 536 0.84 -7.48 -20.03
CA MET A 536 1.26 -8.12 -18.79
C MET A 536 0.49 -9.43 -18.56
N GLY A 537 1.19 -10.48 -18.11
CA GLY A 537 0.59 -11.72 -17.65
C GLY A 537 0.15 -11.62 -16.20
N GLY A 538 -0.61 -12.61 -15.74
CA GLY A 538 -1.07 -12.69 -14.35
C GLY A 538 -0.17 -13.53 -13.45
N ILE A 539 -0.33 -13.35 -12.13
CA ILE A 539 0.34 -14.13 -11.08
C ILE A 539 -0.21 -15.57 -11.09
N ASP A 540 0.69 -16.54 -11.06
CA ASP A 540 0.34 -17.93 -10.72
C ASP A 540 0.53 -18.16 -9.20
N TYR A 541 -0.58 -18.25 -8.50
CA TYR A 541 -0.61 -18.42 -7.04
C TYR A 541 -0.43 -19.89 -6.59
N SER A 542 -0.28 -20.82 -7.51
CA SER A 542 -0.18 -22.24 -7.16
C SER A 542 1.23 -22.63 -6.71
N PHE A 543 1.36 -23.40 -5.63
CA PHE A 543 2.53 -24.23 -5.40
C PHE A 543 2.57 -25.33 -6.46
N GLN A 544 3.71 -25.45 -7.13
CA GLN A 544 3.97 -26.56 -8.07
C GLN A 544 4.34 -27.84 -7.34
#